data_67c31dc10924ff58da0b9ce7ef8e1d2a
#
_entry.id   67c31dc10924ff58da0b9ce7ef8e1d2a
#
_cell.length_a   1.000
_cell.length_b   1.000
_cell.length_c   1.000
_cell.angle_alpha   90.00
_cell.angle_beta   90.00
_cell.angle_gamma   90.00
#
_symmetry.space_group_name_H-M   'P 1'
#
loop_
_entity.id
_entity.type
_entity.pdbx_description
1 polymer ?
#
loop_
_entity_poly.entity_id
_entity_poly.type
_entity_poly.pdbx_seq_one_letter_code
_entity_poly.pdbx_strand_id
1 'polypeptide(L)'
;PGSHLFKYPDTLDPKFGTFIEPLSVTGCLDKARQWSSEWEPFRSGDTVVILGTGPIGLFHLIKANLMGAGKIYSVDPYKFRTSLAKEFGATEVITSEDREEIKDNIMRLTDNLGADLVVDCSGVSEGFTIALELIREGGMVLEVGIFSNSHDIPINPHSHILEKSARVIGIGGDDISQYYPSIKLLERNIDKLPWEKIISHQFNIDNVHEAMDVAMSDQSMKVLLNP
;
A
#
# COMPACT_ATOMS: atom_id res chain seq x y z
N PRO A 1 -27.95 -3.70 11.07
CA PRO A 1 -27.23 -2.42 11.22
C PRO A 1 -26.20 -2.47 12.36
N GLY A 2 -26.54 -3.02 13.55
CA GLY A 2 -25.59 -3.07 14.68
C GLY A 2 -24.36 -3.97 14.46
N SER A 3 -24.43 -4.93 13.55
CA SER A 3 -23.31 -5.83 13.20
C SER A 3 -22.15 -5.12 12.46
N HIS A 4 -22.39 -3.89 11.98
CA HIS A 4 -21.40 -3.08 11.26
C HIS A 4 -20.81 -1.94 12.11
N LEU A 5 -21.08 -1.96 13.43
CA LEU A 5 -20.57 -0.99 14.38
C LEU A 5 -19.42 -1.60 15.19
N PHE A 6 -18.30 -0.92 15.21
CA PHE A 6 -17.15 -1.29 16.01
C PHE A 6 -16.91 -0.22 17.07
N LYS A 7 -16.69 -0.66 18.31
CA LYS A 7 -16.32 0.27 19.37
C LYS A 7 -14.92 0.81 19.11
N TYR A 8 -14.84 2.12 18.99
CA TYR A 8 -13.57 2.84 18.93
C TYR A 8 -13.01 3.02 20.34
N PRO A 9 -11.70 2.77 20.60
CA PRO A 9 -11.11 2.94 21.92
C PRO A 9 -11.11 4.39 22.37
N ASP A 10 -11.51 4.64 23.61
CA ASP A 10 -11.46 5.99 24.21
C ASP A 10 -10.02 6.52 24.41
N THR A 11 -9.02 5.64 24.25
CA THR A 11 -7.58 5.95 24.34
C THR A 11 -6.99 6.52 23.05
N LEU A 12 -7.72 6.46 21.93
CA LEU A 12 -7.29 6.96 20.64
C LEU A 12 -8.01 8.26 20.28
N ASP A 13 -7.26 9.24 19.78
CA ASP A 13 -7.85 10.48 19.26
C ASP A 13 -8.80 10.13 18.08
N PRO A 14 -10.04 10.66 18.06
CA PRO A 14 -11.04 10.39 17.03
C PRO A 14 -10.54 10.62 15.58
N LYS A 15 -9.63 11.56 15.35
CA LYS A 15 -9.06 11.83 14.03
C LYS A 15 -8.40 10.61 13.40
N PHE A 16 -7.81 9.72 14.19
CA PHE A 16 -7.21 8.48 13.71
C PHE A 16 -8.24 7.39 13.36
N GLY A 17 -9.50 7.59 13.73
CA GLY A 17 -10.60 6.74 13.28
C GLY A 17 -10.73 6.68 11.76
N THR A 18 -10.34 7.77 11.08
CA THR A 18 -10.31 7.86 9.61
C THR A 18 -9.29 6.92 8.95
N PHE A 19 -8.38 6.33 9.73
CA PHE A 19 -7.38 5.38 9.24
C PHE A 19 -7.88 3.94 9.24
N ILE A 20 -8.94 3.63 10.00
CA ILE A 20 -9.40 2.25 10.24
C ILE A 20 -9.83 1.57 8.94
N GLU A 21 -10.62 2.26 8.12
CA GLU A 21 -11.09 1.73 6.84
C GLU A 21 -9.90 1.47 5.89
N PRO A 22 -9.04 2.45 5.54
CA PRO A 22 -7.90 2.18 4.66
C PRO A 22 -6.87 1.21 5.25
N LEU A 23 -6.72 1.12 6.57
CA LEU A 23 -5.93 0.07 7.21
C LEU A 23 -6.56 -1.32 7.05
N SER A 24 -7.89 -1.44 7.00
CA SER A 24 -8.55 -2.74 6.84
C SER A 24 -8.23 -3.39 5.48
N VAL A 25 -8.03 -2.59 4.43
CA VAL A 25 -7.58 -3.06 3.12
C VAL A 25 -6.24 -3.81 3.22
N THR A 26 -5.35 -3.38 4.11
CA THR A 26 -4.05 -4.04 4.34
C THR A 26 -4.16 -5.45 4.92
N GLY A 27 -5.34 -5.90 5.34
CA GLY A 27 -5.62 -7.29 5.72
C GLY A 27 -5.36 -8.30 4.59
N CYS A 28 -5.25 -7.83 3.35
CA CYS A 28 -4.80 -8.65 2.23
C CYS A 28 -3.38 -9.21 2.44
N LEU A 29 -2.51 -8.51 3.17
CA LEU A 29 -1.18 -9.01 3.53
C LEU A 29 -1.25 -10.23 4.47
N ASP A 30 -2.18 -10.22 5.42
CA ASP A 30 -2.43 -11.40 6.27
C ASP A 30 -2.94 -12.58 5.43
N LYS A 31 -3.84 -12.32 4.48
CA LYS A 31 -4.37 -13.33 3.55
C LYS A 31 -3.28 -13.83 2.60
N ALA A 32 -2.42 -12.96 2.07
CA ALA A 32 -1.29 -13.36 1.23
C ALA A 32 -0.36 -14.36 1.94
N ARG A 33 -0.20 -14.21 3.27
CA ARG A 33 0.54 -15.18 4.10
C ARG A 33 -0.18 -16.52 4.24
N GLN A 34 -1.50 -16.54 4.24
CA GLN A 34 -2.32 -17.76 4.45
C GLN A 34 -2.55 -18.54 3.15
N TRP A 35 -2.80 -17.82 2.04
CA TRP A 35 -3.19 -18.46 0.77
C TRP A 35 -2.09 -19.21 0.05
N SER A 36 -0.88 -19.13 0.53
CA SER A 36 0.27 -19.69 -0.12
C SER A 36 1.05 -20.67 0.75
N SER A 37 0.36 -21.38 1.66
CA SER A 37 0.99 -22.31 2.60
C SER A 37 1.86 -23.39 1.94
N GLU A 38 1.60 -23.75 0.69
CA GLU A 38 2.35 -24.74 -0.06
C GLU A 38 3.40 -24.15 -1.03
N TRP A 39 3.27 -22.83 -1.37
CA TRP A 39 4.08 -22.18 -2.40
C TRP A 39 4.57 -20.80 -1.94
N GLU A 40 5.63 -20.73 -1.16
CA GLU A 40 6.30 -19.48 -0.77
C GLU A 40 5.36 -18.31 -0.38
N PRO A 41 4.74 -18.38 0.79
CA PRO A 41 3.93 -17.29 1.31
C PRO A 41 4.78 -16.03 1.61
N PHE A 42 4.17 -14.84 1.69
CA PHE A 42 4.82 -13.66 2.27
C PHE A 42 5.34 -13.98 3.68
N ARG A 43 6.63 -13.79 3.91
CA ARG A 43 7.34 -14.15 5.15
C ARG A 43 8.05 -12.95 5.75
N SER A 44 8.34 -13.03 7.05
CA SER A 44 9.31 -12.11 7.65
C SER A 44 10.67 -12.27 6.97
N GLY A 45 11.28 -11.14 6.63
CA GLY A 45 12.53 -11.10 5.89
C GLY A 45 12.38 -10.88 4.38
N ASP A 46 11.18 -11.05 3.82
CA ASP A 46 10.92 -10.84 2.40
C ASP A 46 11.11 -9.39 1.97
N THR A 47 11.44 -9.22 0.70
CA THR A 47 11.53 -7.92 0.03
C THR A 47 10.16 -7.55 -0.54
N VAL A 48 9.66 -6.38 -0.13
CA VAL A 48 8.36 -5.83 -0.56
C VAL A 48 8.57 -4.56 -1.37
N VAL A 49 7.89 -4.44 -2.49
CA VAL A 49 7.78 -3.19 -3.25
C VAL A 49 6.34 -2.67 -3.11
N ILE A 50 6.22 -1.39 -2.80
CA ILE A 50 4.94 -0.66 -2.81
C ILE A 50 4.97 0.31 -3.99
N LEU A 51 4.15 0.04 -5.00
CA LEU A 51 3.93 0.93 -6.13
C LEU A 51 2.76 1.87 -5.83
N GLY A 52 3.04 3.18 -5.85
CA GLY A 52 2.09 4.19 -5.41
C GLY A 52 2.03 4.28 -3.88
N THR A 53 2.65 5.33 -3.33
CA THR A 53 2.72 5.55 -1.89
C THR A 53 1.76 6.66 -1.44
N GLY A 54 0.58 6.70 -2.04
CA GLY A 54 -0.56 7.43 -1.51
C GLY A 54 -1.04 6.83 -0.18
N PRO A 55 -2.18 7.27 0.37
CA PRO A 55 -2.67 6.78 1.67
C PRO A 55 -2.75 5.25 1.76
N ILE A 56 -3.30 4.59 0.74
CA ILE A 56 -3.43 3.12 0.71
C ILE A 56 -2.05 2.45 0.68
N GLY A 57 -1.14 2.89 -0.20
CA GLY A 57 0.21 2.32 -0.29
C GLY A 57 1.02 2.55 0.97
N LEU A 58 0.91 3.72 1.61
CA LEU A 58 1.60 3.99 2.87
C LEU A 58 1.10 3.07 4.00
N PHE A 59 -0.20 2.79 4.08
CA PHE A 59 -0.72 1.83 5.06
C PHE A 59 -0.23 0.40 4.78
N HIS A 60 -0.11 -0.01 3.52
CA HIS A 60 0.49 -1.30 3.17
C HIS A 60 1.97 -1.36 3.57
N LEU A 61 2.72 -0.29 3.34
CA LEU A 61 4.11 -0.16 3.78
C LEU A 61 4.23 -0.33 5.30
N ILE A 62 3.42 0.41 6.06
CA ILE A 62 3.39 0.32 7.52
C ILE A 62 3.07 -1.11 7.97
N LYS A 63 2.04 -1.71 7.39
CA LYS A 63 1.63 -3.08 7.74
C LYS A 63 2.73 -4.09 7.39
N ALA A 64 3.35 -4.00 6.21
CA ALA A 64 4.45 -4.88 5.79
C ALA A 64 5.65 -4.76 6.76
N ASN A 65 6.00 -3.54 7.16
CA ASN A 65 7.05 -3.28 8.15
C ASN A 65 6.73 -3.95 9.50
N LEU A 66 5.51 -3.76 10.00
CA LEU A 66 5.06 -4.37 11.26
C LEU A 66 4.96 -5.91 11.19
N MET A 67 4.77 -6.48 10.00
CA MET A 67 4.80 -7.93 9.76
C MET A 67 6.21 -8.50 9.60
N GLY A 68 7.25 -7.63 9.61
CA GLY A 68 8.64 -8.03 9.59
C GLY A 68 9.22 -8.21 8.18
N ALA A 69 8.75 -7.46 7.19
CA ALA A 69 9.43 -7.38 5.88
C ALA A 69 10.91 -7.02 6.08
N GLY A 70 11.79 -7.70 5.35
CA GLY A 70 13.24 -7.50 5.46
C GLY A 70 13.70 -6.22 4.78
N LYS A 71 13.15 -5.93 3.61
CA LYS A 71 13.36 -4.70 2.86
C LYS A 71 12.03 -4.20 2.29
N ILE A 72 11.80 -2.91 2.33
CA ILE A 72 10.63 -2.29 1.74
C ILE A 72 11.07 -1.16 0.82
N TYR A 73 10.75 -1.27 -0.45
CA TYR A 73 11.01 -0.25 -1.46
C TYR A 73 9.70 0.44 -1.82
N SER A 74 9.70 1.76 -1.72
CA SER A 74 8.53 2.59 -2.02
C SER A 74 8.75 3.35 -3.31
N VAL A 75 7.79 3.31 -4.21
CA VAL A 75 7.83 3.98 -5.52
C VAL A 75 6.63 4.92 -5.64
N ASP A 76 6.89 6.19 -5.92
CA ASP A 76 5.83 7.20 -6.18
C ASP A 76 6.47 8.38 -6.92
N PRO A 77 5.80 9.01 -7.89
CA PRO A 77 6.35 10.18 -8.59
C PRO A 77 6.49 11.40 -7.69
N TYR A 78 5.76 11.47 -6.57
CA TYR A 78 5.72 12.64 -5.72
C TYR A 78 6.67 12.56 -4.55
N LYS A 79 7.67 13.47 -4.53
CA LYS A 79 8.71 13.52 -3.49
C LYS A 79 8.14 13.66 -2.07
N PHE A 80 7.01 14.35 -1.92
CA PHE A 80 6.33 14.46 -0.62
C PHE A 80 5.97 13.08 -0.06
N ARG A 81 5.36 12.22 -0.88
CA ARG A 81 4.93 10.87 -0.51
C ARG A 81 6.10 9.93 -0.24
N THR A 82 7.12 9.94 -1.12
CA THR A 82 8.31 9.11 -0.92
C THR A 82 9.13 9.53 0.30
N SER A 83 9.19 10.83 0.61
CA SER A 83 9.83 11.31 1.84
C SER A 83 9.11 10.80 3.08
N LEU A 84 7.78 10.82 3.07
CA LEU A 84 6.97 10.31 4.17
C LEU A 84 7.15 8.78 4.32
N ALA A 85 7.21 8.04 3.22
CA ALA A 85 7.46 6.59 3.25
C ALA A 85 8.75 6.21 3.99
N LYS A 86 9.81 7.00 3.86
CA LYS A 86 11.06 6.82 4.63
C LYS A 86 10.82 6.86 6.14
N GLU A 87 10.01 7.79 6.61
CA GLU A 87 9.72 7.94 8.04
C GLU A 87 8.91 6.76 8.61
N PHE A 88 8.18 6.06 7.75
CA PHE A 88 7.40 4.88 8.12
C PHE A 88 8.11 3.55 7.87
N GLY A 89 9.38 3.58 7.50
CA GLY A 89 10.21 2.38 7.45
C GLY A 89 10.53 1.85 6.05
N ALA A 90 10.33 2.65 4.99
CA ALA A 90 10.88 2.29 3.68
C ALA A 90 12.41 2.21 3.75
N THR A 91 12.95 1.09 3.30
CA THR A 91 14.41 0.88 3.19
C THR A 91 15.01 1.83 2.17
N GLU A 92 14.39 1.89 0.98
CA GLU A 92 14.69 2.85 -0.07
C GLU A 92 13.43 3.39 -0.71
N VAL A 93 13.55 4.59 -1.33
CA VAL A 93 12.47 5.23 -2.06
C VAL A 93 12.93 5.59 -3.47
N ILE A 94 12.04 5.40 -4.43
CA ILE A 94 12.26 5.72 -5.84
C ILE A 94 11.21 6.77 -6.21
N THR A 95 11.67 7.99 -6.48
CA THR A 95 10.78 9.09 -6.88
C THR A 95 10.80 9.18 -8.40
N SER A 96 9.95 8.39 -9.03
CA SER A 96 9.87 8.29 -10.49
C SER A 96 8.49 7.77 -10.93
N GLU A 97 8.11 8.10 -12.15
CA GLU A 97 7.01 7.51 -12.92
C GLU A 97 7.52 6.76 -14.16
N ASP A 98 8.83 6.85 -14.43
CA ASP A 98 9.45 6.17 -15.57
C ASP A 98 9.62 4.67 -15.28
N ARG A 99 9.00 3.84 -16.12
CA ARG A 99 8.97 2.39 -15.97
C ARG A 99 10.37 1.74 -15.97
N GLU A 100 11.23 2.16 -16.88
CA GLU A 100 12.57 1.56 -16.99
C GLU A 100 13.44 2.00 -15.80
N GLU A 101 13.35 3.28 -15.38
CA GLU A 101 14.04 3.76 -14.21
C GLU A 101 13.60 3.01 -12.94
N ILE A 102 12.29 2.80 -12.75
CA ILE A 102 11.74 2.04 -11.61
C ILE A 102 12.30 0.62 -11.63
N LYS A 103 12.23 -0.06 -12.77
CA LYS A 103 12.70 -1.42 -12.95
C LYS A 103 14.19 -1.55 -12.67
N ASP A 104 15.02 -0.71 -13.28
CA ASP A 104 16.47 -0.73 -13.10
C ASP A 104 16.86 -0.53 -11.62
N ASN A 105 16.19 0.40 -10.94
CA ASN A 105 16.43 0.61 -9.52
C ASN A 105 16.05 -0.60 -8.68
N ILE A 106 14.86 -1.18 -8.88
CA ILE A 106 14.43 -2.35 -8.10
C ILE A 106 15.33 -3.55 -8.39
N MET A 107 15.66 -3.82 -9.66
CA MET A 107 16.55 -4.92 -10.01
C MET A 107 17.93 -4.74 -9.36
N ARG A 108 18.50 -3.55 -9.41
CA ARG A 108 19.77 -3.25 -8.73
C ARG A 108 19.69 -3.45 -7.21
N LEU A 109 18.60 -3.04 -6.56
CA LEU A 109 18.39 -3.14 -5.11
C LEU A 109 18.10 -4.58 -4.65
N THR A 110 17.75 -5.46 -5.56
CA THR A 110 17.41 -6.87 -5.32
C THR A 110 18.41 -7.85 -5.95
N ASP A 111 19.61 -7.40 -6.27
CA ASP A 111 20.66 -8.23 -6.90
C ASP A 111 20.17 -8.93 -8.20
N ASN A 112 19.34 -8.25 -8.97
CA ASN A 112 18.67 -8.71 -10.19
C ASN A 112 17.68 -9.89 -10.00
N LEU A 113 17.26 -10.15 -8.78
CA LEU A 113 16.27 -11.21 -8.50
C LEU A 113 14.83 -10.71 -8.63
N GLY A 114 14.56 -9.46 -8.30
CA GLY A 114 13.22 -8.91 -8.12
C GLY A 114 12.69 -9.08 -6.70
N ALA A 115 11.48 -8.59 -6.46
CA ALA A 115 10.84 -8.59 -5.14
C ALA A 115 10.05 -9.88 -4.87
N ASP A 116 9.97 -10.29 -3.62
CA ASP A 116 9.10 -11.39 -3.17
C ASP A 116 7.62 -11.01 -3.33
N LEU A 117 7.30 -9.77 -3.02
CA LEU A 117 5.95 -9.23 -3.06
C LEU A 117 5.97 -7.83 -3.65
N VAL A 118 5.08 -7.56 -4.60
CA VAL A 118 4.75 -6.22 -5.06
C VAL A 118 3.29 -5.93 -4.75
N VAL A 119 3.03 -4.82 -4.09
CA VAL A 119 1.67 -4.31 -3.84
C VAL A 119 1.46 -3.11 -4.75
N ASP A 120 0.57 -3.24 -5.72
CA ASP A 120 0.22 -2.14 -6.60
C ASP A 120 -0.93 -1.33 -5.99
N CYS A 121 -0.61 -0.11 -5.58
CA CYS A 121 -1.51 0.92 -5.09
C CYS A 121 -1.44 2.18 -5.95
N SER A 122 -0.89 2.09 -7.18
CA SER A 122 -0.63 3.24 -8.04
C SER A 122 -1.90 3.91 -8.57
N GLY A 123 -2.96 3.14 -8.77
CA GLY A 123 -4.21 3.63 -9.36
C GLY A 123 -4.15 3.80 -10.88
N VAL A 124 -3.06 3.40 -11.52
CA VAL A 124 -2.89 3.46 -12.99
C VAL A 124 -2.72 2.06 -13.55
N SER A 125 -3.33 1.77 -14.71
CA SER A 125 -3.32 0.43 -15.29
C SER A 125 -1.91 -0.09 -15.60
N GLU A 126 -0.99 0.79 -15.99
CA GLU A 126 0.41 0.47 -16.25
C GLU A 126 1.16 -0.03 -15.02
N GLY A 127 0.73 0.39 -13.82
CA GLY A 127 1.29 -0.06 -12.54
C GLY A 127 1.25 -1.57 -12.41
N PHE A 128 0.17 -2.20 -12.85
CA PHE A 128 0.05 -3.66 -12.84
C PHE A 128 1.10 -4.36 -13.72
N THR A 129 1.36 -3.83 -14.92
CA THR A 129 2.42 -4.39 -15.78
C THR A 129 3.80 -4.21 -15.16
N ILE A 130 4.07 -3.03 -14.58
CA ILE A 130 5.31 -2.77 -13.82
C ILE A 130 5.42 -3.76 -12.66
N ALA A 131 4.36 -3.96 -11.89
CA ALA A 131 4.36 -4.90 -10.76
C ALA A 131 4.77 -6.32 -11.18
N LEU A 132 4.24 -6.82 -12.30
CA LEU A 132 4.59 -8.13 -12.86
C LEU A 132 6.07 -8.21 -13.28
N GLU A 133 6.67 -7.11 -13.71
CA GLU A 133 8.09 -7.08 -14.07
C GLU A 133 9.01 -7.09 -12.85
N LEU A 134 8.57 -6.47 -11.77
CA LEU A 134 9.37 -6.29 -10.56
C LEU A 134 9.43 -7.51 -9.64
N ILE A 135 8.47 -8.45 -9.74
CA ILE A 135 8.52 -9.68 -8.94
C ILE A 135 9.61 -10.63 -9.41
N ARG A 136 10.20 -11.36 -8.45
CA ARG A 136 11.09 -12.49 -8.73
C ARG A 136 10.33 -13.72 -9.25
N GLU A 137 11.04 -14.75 -9.65
CA GLU A 137 10.45 -16.08 -9.87
C GLU A 137 9.79 -16.58 -8.57
N GLY A 138 8.55 -17.10 -8.68
CA GLY A 138 7.71 -17.49 -7.55
C GLY A 138 7.14 -16.29 -6.76
N GLY A 139 7.37 -15.06 -7.18
CA GLY A 139 6.89 -13.85 -6.52
C GLY A 139 5.38 -13.64 -6.61
N MET A 140 4.89 -12.64 -5.90
CA MET A 140 3.47 -12.32 -5.80
C MET A 140 3.19 -10.86 -6.13
N VAL A 141 2.10 -10.60 -6.84
CA VAL A 141 1.51 -9.27 -7.01
C VAL A 141 0.17 -9.23 -6.27
N LEU A 142 -0.01 -8.23 -5.41
CA LEU A 142 -1.31 -7.81 -4.91
C LEU A 142 -1.76 -6.58 -5.68
N GLU A 143 -2.83 -6.72 -6.44
CA GLU A 143 -3.45 -5.63 -7.16
C GLU A 143 -4.53 -4.99 -6.29
N VAL A 144 -4.29 -3.77 -5.84
CA VAL A 144 -5.13 -3.03 -4.88
C VAL A 144 -5.61 -1.71 -5.45
N GLY A 145 -4.86 -1.14 -6.41
CA GLY A 145 -4.98 0.27 -6.78
C GLY A 145 -6.02 0.59 -7.84
N ILE A 146 -6.36 -0.33 -8.72
CA ILE A 146 -7.19 -0.06 -9.90
C ILE A 146 -8.68 -0.27 -9.58
N PHE A 147 -9.34 0.78 -9.08
CA PHE A 147 -10.77 0.76 -8.73
C PHE A 147 -11.74 1.14 -9.85
N SER A 148 -11.24 1.67 -10.96
CA SER A 148 -12.04 2.06 -12.09
C SER A 148 -11.57 1.38 -13.36
N ASN A 149 -12.53 1.01 -14.23
CA ASN A 149 -12.20 0.52 -15.56
C ASN A 149 -11.70 1.71 -16.41
N SER A 150 -10.39 1.82 -16.60
CA SER A 150 -9.77 2.88 -17.39
C SER A 150 -9.56 2.45 -18.85
N HIS A 151 -8.67 1.50 -19.08
CA HIS A 151 -8.33 0.96 -20.40
C HIS A 151 -7.65 -0.40 -20.29
N ASP A 152 -7.63 -1.14 -21.38
CA ASP A 152 -6.91 -2.41 -21.47
C ASP A 152 -5.39 -2.18 -21.58
N ILE A 153 -4.62 -3.03 -20.90
CA ILE A 153 -3.15 -3.01 -20.97
C ILE A 153 -2.64 -4.33 -21.57
N PRO A 154 -1.53 -4.29 -22.34
CA PRO A 154 -0.93 -5.50 -22.85
C PRO A 154 -0.18 -6.26 -21.75
N ILE A 155 -0.49 -7.56 -21.61
CA ILE A 155 0.25 -8.48 -20.75
C ILE A 155 0.78 -9.60 -21.63
N ASN A 156 2.06 -9.92 -21.49
CA ASN A 156 2.63 -11.12 -22.10
C ASN A 156 2.51 -12.29 -21.10
N PRO A 157 1.60 -13.25 -21.34
CA PRO A 157 1.39 -14.35 -20.38
C PRO A 157 2.62 -15.22 -20.16
N HIS A 158 3.50 -15.34 -21.16
CA HIS A 158 4.72 -16.12 -21.05
C HIS A 158 5.70 -15.46 -20.09
N SER A 159 6.17 -14.25 -20.41
CA SER A 159 7.23 -13.58 -19.62
C SER A 159 6.74 -12.98 -18.30
N HIS A 160 5.48 -12.57 -18.22
CA HIS A 160 4.96 -11.97 -17.01
C HIS A 160 4.40 -12.98 -15.99
N ILE A 161 3.88 -14.12 -16.47
CA ILE A 161 3.20 -15.09 -15.61
C ILE A 161 3.93 -16.43 -15.59
N LEU A 162 4.07 -17.09 -16.76
CA LEU A 162 4.52 -18.48 -16.83
C LEU A 162 5.98 -18.64 -16.41
N GLU A 163 6.91 -17.88 -17.01
CA GLU A 163 8.33 -17.94 -16.68
C GLU A 163 8.62 -17.62 -15.22
N LYS A 164 7.88 -16.68 -14.67
CA LYS A 164 8.03 -16.26 -13.27
C LYS A 164 7.28 -17.14 -12.27
N SER A 165 6.43 -18.08 -12.73
CA SER A 165 5.51 -18.78 -11.84
C SER A 165 4.75 -17.78 -10.93
N ALA A 166 4.34 -16.65 -11.51
CA ALA A 166 3.82 -15.50 -10.80
C ALA A 166 2.46 -15.80 -10.17
N ARG A 167 2.25 -15.25 -8.99
CA ARG A 167 0.94 -15.24 -8.32
C ARG A 167 0.37 -13.85 -8.36
N VAL A 168 -0.86 -13.72 -8.81
CA VAL A 168 -1.57 -12.46 -8.90
C VAL A 168 -2.86 -12.56 -8.11
N ILE A 169 -3.07 -11.64 -7.19
CA ILE A 169 -4.27 -11.60 -6.34
C ILE A 169 -4.87 -10.20 -6.42
N GLY A 170 -6.10 -10.10 -6.94
CA GLY A 170 -6.88 -8.87 -6.92
C GLY A 170 -7.57 -8.66 -5.58
N ILE A 171 -7.52 -7.43 -5.08
CA ILE A 171 -8.14 -7.02 -3.81
C ILE A 171 -9.24 -6.00 -4.11
N GLY A 172 -10.45 -6.48 -4.21
CA GLY A 172 -11.62 -5.67 -4.57
C GLY A 172 -12.34 -5.11 -3.34
N GLY A 173 -11.68 -4.31 -2.54
CA GLY A 173 -12.26 -3.68 -1.36
C GLY A 173 -11.75 -4.22 -0.04
N ASP A 174 -12.38 -3.80 1.04
CA ASP A 174 -12.07 -4.20 2.40
C ASP A 174 -12.96 -5.36 2.88
N ASP A 175 -12.49 -6.06 3.88
CA ASP A 175 -13.23 -7.10 4.56
C ASP A 175 -13.56 -6.60 5.98
N ILE A 176 -14.84 -6.57 6.31
CA ILE A 176 -15.32 -6.11 7.61
C ILE A 176 -14.62 -6.81 8.79
N SER A 177 -14.15 -8.05 8.60
CA SER A 177 -13.39 -8.79 9.61
C SER A 177 -12.04 -8.12 9.95
N GLN A 178 -11.54 -7.24 9.08
CA GLN A 178 -10.27 -6.55 9.25
C GLN A 178 -10.37 -5.23 10.03
N TYR A 179 -11.57 -4.73 10.29
CA TYR A 179 -11.75 -3.48 11.06
C TYR A 179 -11.22 -3.60 12.49
N TYR A 180 -11.59 -4.65 13.20
CA TYR A 180 -11.10 -4.86 14.57
C TYR A 180 -9.58 -5.09 14.64
N PRO A 181 -8.96 -5.94 13.80
CA PRO A 181 -7.50 -6.03 13.70
C PRO A 181 -6.83 -4.68 13.42
N SER A 182 -7.42 -3.84 12.54
CA SER A 182 -6.88 -2.52 12.20
C SER A 182 -6.93 -1.54 13.37
N ILE A 183 -8.03 -1.53 14.14
CA ILE A 183 -8.12 -0.76 15.38
C ILE A 183 -7.01 -1.19 16.36
N LYS A 184 -6.81 -2.49 16.52
CA LYS A 184 -5.77 -3.03 17.43
C LYS A 184 -4.36 -2.74 16.94
N LEU A 185 -4.13 -2.76 15.64
CA LEU A 185 -2.84 -2.38 15.06
C LEU A 185 -2.54 -0.91 15.37
N LEU A 186 -3.50 -0.03 15.12
CA LEU A 186 -3.36 1.40 15.39
C LEU A 186 -3.11 1.66 16.89
N GLU A 187 -3.97 1.11 17.76
CA GLU A 187 -3.86 1.26 19.23
C GLU A 187 -2.48 0.84 19.76
N ARG A 188 -1.95 -0.31 19.31
CA ARG A 188 -0.65 -0.84 19.77
C ARG A 188 0.56 -0.06 19.27
N ASN A 189 0.39 0.74 18.24
CA ASN A 189 1.48 1.42 17.56
C ASN A 189 1.33 2.95 17.55
N ILE A 190 0.32 3.49 18.24
CA ILE A 190 0.02 4.92 18.21
C ILE A 190 1.22 5.78 18.64
N ASP A 191 1.95 5.36 19.66
CA ASP A 191 3.12 6.06 20.19
C ASP A 191 4.45 5.67 19.50
N LYS A 192 4.41 4.72 18.52
CA LYS A 192 5.62 4.19 17.90
C LYS A 192 5.88 4.75 16.50
N LEU A 193 4.86 5.26 15.86
CA LEU A 193 4.93 5.77 14.49
C LEU A 193 4.38 7.20 14.44
N PRO A 194 4.87 8.02 13.51
CA PRO A 194 4.47 9.42 13.41
C PRO A 194 3.11 9.59 12.69
N TRP A 195 2.05 8.96 13.17
CA TRP A 195 0.72 8.91 12.54
C TRP A 195 0.16 10.28 12.16
N GLU A 196 0.48 11.31 12.97
CA GLU A 196 0.06 12.69 12.69
C GLU A 196 0.50 13.18 11.31
N LYS A 197 1.66 12.72 10.83
CA LYS A 197 2.21 13.14 9.54
C LYS A 197 1.43 12.60 8.34
N ILE A 198 0.58 11.59 8.55
CA ILE A 198 -0.32 11.07 7.50
C ILE A 198 -1.45 12.07 7.24
N ILE A 199 -1.85 12.83 8.25
CA ILE A 199 -2.87 13.88 8.10
C ILE A 199 -2.18 15.11 7.53
N SER A 200 -2.21 15.26 6.21
CA SER A 200 -1.55 16.37 5.53
C SER A 200 -2.30 17.69 5.68
N HIS A 201 -3.64 17.64 5.69
CA HIS A 201 -4.49 18.82 5.77
C HIS A 201 -5.76 18.55 6.54
N GLN A 202 -6.29 19.59 7.17
CA GLN A 202 -7.57 19.55 7.89
C GLN A 202 -8.39 20.79 7.52
N PHE A 203 -9.65 20.58 7.19
CA PHE A 203 -10.58 21.63 6.81
C PHE A 203 -11.86 21.53 7.65
N ASN A 204 -12.56 22.66 7.82
CA ASN A 204 -13.95 22.62 8.24
C ASN A 204 -14.82 22.07 7.10
N ILE A 205 -15.92 21.40 7.44
CA ILE A 205 -16.84 20.83 6.45
C ILE A 205 -17.38 21.88 5.46
N ASP A 206 -17.49 23.13 5.89
CA ASP A 206 -17.93 24.23 5.02
C ASP A 206 -16.95 24.48 3.86
N ASN A 207 -15.70 24.08 3.98
CA ASN A 207 -14.63 24.23 2.97
C ASN A 207 -14.40 22.94 2.16
N VAL A 208 -15.42 22.11 2.00
CA VAL A 208 -15.31 20.81 1.32
C VAL A 208 -14.73 20.90 -0.10
N HIS A 209 -15.05 21.94 -0.87
CA HIS A 209 -14.54 22.12 -2.23
C HIS A 209 -13.02 22.34 -2.22
N GLU A 210 -12.52 23.21 -1.36
CA GLU A 210 -11.08 23.43 -1.19
C GLU A 210 -10.36 22.14 -0.72
N ALA A 211 -10.97 21.43 0.23
CA ALA A 211 -10.45 20.15 0.70
C ALA A 211 -10.34 19.12 -0.43
N MET A 212 -11.32 19.07 -1.33
CA MET A 212 -11.29 18.15 -2.49
C MET A 212 -10.18 18.53 -3.48
N ASP A 213 -10.00 19.83 -3.77
CA ASP A 213 -8.94 20.31 -4.64
C ASP A 213 -7.56 19.94 -4.07
N VAL A 214 -7.36 20.14 -2.77
CA VAL A 214 -6.13 19.76 -2.07
C VAL A 214 -5.94 18.24 -2.07
N ALA A 215 -7.00 17.46 -1.85
CA ALA A 215 -6.91 15.99 -1.84
C ALA A 215 -6.46 15.41 -3.19
N MET A 216 -6.75 16.09 -4.29
CA MET A 216 -6.30 15.73 -5.64
C MET A 216 -4.89 16.21 -5.98
N SER A 217 -4.22 16.95 -5.09
CA SER A 217 -2.89 17.52 -5.34
C SER A 217 -1.77 16.51 -5.04
N ASP A 218 -0.57 16.81 -5.53
CA ASP A 218 0.67 16.07 -5.27
C ASP A 218 1.23 16.30 -3.84
N GLN A 219 0.70 17.29 -3.11
CA GLN A 219 1.10 17.65 -1.75
C GLN A 219 0.18 17.04 -0.67
N SER A 220 -0.75 16.18 -1.07
CA SER A 220 -1.70 15.59 -0.13
C SER A 220 -1.38 14.15 0.21
N MET A 221 -1.70 13.78 1.45
CA MET A 221 -1.78 12.40 1.92
C MET A 221 -3.20 12.10 2.41
N LYS A 222 -3.51 12.29 3.67
CA LYS A 222 -4.90 12.21 4.18
C LYS A 222 -5.41 13.60 4.49
N VAL A 223 -6.49 13.98 3.82
CA VAL A 223 -7.20 15.25 4.07
C VAL A 223 -8.40 14.95 4.94
N LEU A 224 -8.53 15.66 6.07
CA LEU A 224 -9.65 15.52 7.00
C LEU A 224 -10.64 16.68 6.86
N LEU A 225 -11.91 16.35 7.00
CA LEU A 225 -12.99 17.30 7.20
C LEU A 225 -13.46 17.21 8.66
N ASN A 226 -13.47 18.34 9.34
CA ASN A 226 -13.98 18.46 10.69
C ASN A 226 -15.37 19.14 10.63
N PRO A 227 -16.33 18.68 11.47
CA PRO A 227 -17.64 19.31 11.57
C PRO A 227 -17.57 20.74 12.06
#